data_9714413d075bba2fd5cf9b2619887038
#
_entry.id   9714413d075bba2fd5cf9b2619887038
#
_cell.length_a   1.000
_cell.length_b   1.000
_cell.length_c   1.000
_cell.angle_alpha   90.00
_cell.angle_beta   90.00
_cell.angle_gamma   90.00
#
_symmetry.space_group_name_H-M   'P 1'
#
loop_
_entity.id
_entity.type
_entity.pdbx_description
1 polymer ?
#
loop_
_entity_poly.entity_id
_entity_poly.type
_entity_poly.pdbx_seq_one_letter_code
_entity_poly.pdbx_strand_id
1 'polypeptide(L)'
;AGHAKLQNKIGQPNGQVIALEPTGGYEWAAWETLDSAGYDVRQISAAHVRAFARATGALAKTDPIDARMIAKFMAFRPDCGRKLPAEKLRLLNALSSKRRQLVELRKRVKCQSKQQHNLSLMELDEELLCVLSSQIKALDVEIQVQINADVQMSQHSKILRSIPGIGPVLCSALIGEMPELGTISDKR
;
A
#
# COMPACT_ATOMS: atom_id res chain seq x y z
N ALA A 1 19.81 11.33 7.21
CA ALA A 1 21.21 10.83 7.27
C ALA A 1 21.39 9.47 6.57
N GLY A 2 20.48 8.49 6.72
CA GLY A 2 20.60 7.15 6.11
C GLY A 2 20.44 7.16 4.60
N HIS A 3 19.46 7.86 4.07
CA HIS A 3 19.17 7.90 2.63
C HIS A 3 20.29 8.57 1.81
N ALA A 4 20.91 9.63 2.33
CA ALA A 4 22.07 10.25 1.69
C ALA A 4 23.29 9.30 1.60
N LYS A 5 23.53 8.51 2.67
CA LYS A 5 24.57 7.48 2.64
C LYS A 5 24.26 6.39 1.59
N LEU A 6 22.98 6.02 1.45
CA LEU A 6 22.55 5.05 0.45
C LEU A 6 22.78 5.58 -0.97
N GLN A 7 22.37 6.83 -1.27
CA GLN A 7 22.60 7.47 -2.56
C GLN A 7 24.09 7.56 -2.90
N ASN A 8 24.93 7.98 -1.94
CA ASN A 8 26.38 8.03 -2.14
C ASN A 8 26.99 6.65 -2.45
N LYS A 9 26.42 5.58 -1.88
CA LYS A 9 26.89 4.21 -2.11
C LYS A 9 26.44 3.66 -3.47
N ILE A 10 25.25 4.03 -3.92
CA ILE A 10 24.70 3.59 -5.22
C ILE A 10 25.35 4.35 -6.39
N GLY A 11 25.79 5.60 -6.17
CA GLY A 11 26.32 6.48 -7.20
C GLY A 11 25.22 7.24 -7.95
N GLN A 12 25.56 7.88 -9.05
CA GLN A 12 24.57 8.62 -9.86
C GLN A 12 23.66 7.68 -10.66
N PRO A 13 22.41 8.09 -10.96
CA PRO A 13 21.52 7.34 -11.83
C PRO A 13 22.15 7.16 -13.21
N ASN A 14 22.33 5.94 -13.65
CA ASN A 14 22.94 5.59 -14.94
C ASN A 14 22.19 4.47 -15.66
N GLY A 15 20.88 4.37 -15.43
CA GLY A 15 20.02 3.34 -16.01
C GLY A 15 19.93 2.05 -15.20
N GLN A 16 20.61 1.97 -14.03
CA GLN A 16 20.44 0.84 -13.13
C GLN A 16 19.04 0.85 -12.50
N VAL A 17 18.47 -0.34 -12.36
CA VAL A 17 17.21 -0.56 -11.64
C VAL A 17 17.51 -0.90 -10.18
N ILE A 18 16.85 -0.21 -9.28
CA ILE A 18 16.87 -0.51 -7.85
C ILE A 18 15.58 -1.24 -7.50
N ALA A 19 15.68 -2.45 -6.98
CA ALA A 19 14.53 -3.21 -6.56
C ALA A 19 14.48 -3.35 -5.05
N LEU A 20 13.27 -3.25 -4.49
CA LEU A 20 13.01 -3.39 -3.06
C LEU A 20 11.76 -4.24 -2.82
N GLU A 21 11.75 -4.95 -1.70
CA GLU A 21 10.59 -5.69 -1.23
C GLU A 21 9.72 -4.81 -0.33
N PRO A 22 8.39 -5.04 -0.30
CA PRO A 22 7.52 -4.39 0.66
C PRO A 22 7.87 -4.82 2.09
N THR A 23 8.13 -3.86 2.97
CA THR A 23 8.52 -4.06 4.38
C THR A 23 7.50 -3.47 5.36
N GLY A 24 6.21 -3.49 4.98
CA GLY A 24 5.13 -2.98 5.82
C GLY A 24 5.08 -1.45 5.91
N GLY A 25 5.68 -0.75 4.96
CA GLY A 25 5.64 0.71 4.85
C GLY A 25 6.98 1.40 5.16
N TYR A 26 7.95 0.69 5.72
CA TYR A 26 9.28 1.27 6.00
C TYR A 26 10.07 1.59 4.72
N GLU A 27 9.75 0.92 3.61
CA GLU A 27 10.36 1.14 2.31
C GLU A 27 10.00 2.49 1.66
N TRP A 28 8.87 3.09 2.03
CA TRP A 28 8.32 4.26 1.34
C TRP A 28 9.28 5.45 1.30
N ALA A 29 9.87 5.81 2.44
CA ALA A 29 10.77 6.95 2.50
C ALA A 29 12.05 6.76 1.66
N ALA A 30 12.57 5.54 1.60
CA ALA A 30 13.70 5.20 0.73
C ALA A 30 13.28 5.22 -0.74
N TRP A 31 12.12 4.66 -1.06
CA TRP A 31 11.58 4.64 -2.41
C TRP A 31 11.38 6.05 -2.98
N GLU A 32 10.66 6.91 -2.24
CA GLU A 32 10.44 8.31 -2.62
C GLU A 32 11.75 9.09 -2.80
N THR A 33 12.71 8.90 -1.87
CA THR A 33 13.99 9.58 -1.94
C THR A 33 14.79 9.20 -3.19
N LEU A 34 14.80 7.92 -3.53
CA LEU A 34 15.53 7.40 -4.69
C LEU A 34 14.80 7.75 -6.00
N ASP A 35 13.49 7.61 -6.05
CA ASP A 35 12.68 7.97 -7.22
C ASP A 35 12.82 9.46 -7.56
N SER A 36 12.74 10.34 -6.54
CA SER A 36 12.94 11.78 -6.68
C SER A 36 14.37 12.15 -7.12
N ALA A 37 15.34 11.30 -6.85
CA ALA A 37 16.72 11.46 -7.31
C ALA A 37 16.95 10.91 -8.73
N GLY A 38 15.90 10.40 -9.40
CA GLY A 38 15.96 9.96 -10.80
C GLY A 38 16.36 8.51 -11.00
N TYR A 39 16.38 7.67 -9.94
CA TYR A 39 16.62 6.24 -10.11
C TYR A 39 15.34 5.51 -10.56
N ASP A 40 15.49 4.46 -11.39
CA ASP A 40 14.39 3.52 -11.67
C ASP A 40 14.23 2.56 -10.47
N VAL A 41 13.32 2.92 -9.56
CA VAL A 41 13.07 2.14 -8.34
C VAL A 41 11.79 1.34 -8.51
N ARG A 42 11.86 0.04 -8.22
CA ARG A 42 10.73 -0.87 -8.39
C ARG A 42 10.51 -1.71 -7.13
N GLN A 43 9.26 -1.78 -6.72
CA GLN A 43 8.83 -2.70 -5.67
C GLN A 43 8.47 -4.04 -6.29
N ILE A 44 9.06 -5.11 -5.77
CA ILE A 44 8.86 -6.48 -6.26
C ILE A 44 8.16 -7.34 -5.22
N SER A 45 7.42 -8.34 -5.69
CA SER A 45 6.72 -9.26 -4.79
C SER A 45 7.69 -10.21 -4.09
N ALA A 46 7.68 -10.20 -2.76
CA ALA A 46 8.42 -11.15 -1.94
C ALA A 46 8.08 -12.62 -2.26
N ALA A 47 6.86 -12.89 -2.69
CA ALA A 47 6.45 -14.25 -3.10
C ALA A 47 7.18 -14.70 -4.37
N HIS A 48 7.33 -13.80 -5.36
CA HIS A 48 8.05 -14.11 -6.60
C HIS A 48 9.53 -14.33 -6.35
N VAL A 49 10.18 -13.49 -5.53
CA VAL A 49 11.59 -13.64 -5.16
C VAL A 49 11.81 -14.96 -4.42
N ARG A 50 10.92 -15.32 -3.48
CA ARG A 50 10.98 -16.60 -2.78
C ARG A 50 10.79 -17.81 -3.69
N ALA A 51 9.86 -17.74 -4.65
CA ALA A 51 9.67 -18.80 -5.63
C ALA A 51 10.91 -18.99 -6.51
N PHE A 52 11.51 -17.88 -6.97
CA PHE A 52 12.76 -17.88 -7.72
C PHE A 52 13.93 -18.44 -6.90
N ALA A 53 14.07 -18.06 -5.62
CA ALA A 53 15.08 -18.56 -4.71
C ALA A 53 14.98 -20.09 -4.54
N ARG A 54 13.76 -20.62 -4.37
CA ARG A 54 13.52 -22.07 -4.30
C ARG A 54 13.92 -22.77 -5.59
N ALA A 55 13.53 -22.22 -6.74
CA ALA A 55 13.85 -22.77 -8.06
C ALA A 55 15.37 -22.81 -8.34
N THR A 56 16.12 -21.86 -7.74
CA THR A 56 17.59 -21.78 -7.88
C THR A 56 18.37 -22.49 -6.76
N GLY A 57 17.67 -23.17 -5.83
CA GLY A 57 18.28 -23.90 -4.72
C GLY A 57 18.84 -23.02 -3.60
N ALA A 58 18.55 -21.73 -3.58
CA ALA A 58 19.01 -20.81 -2.53
C ALA A 58 18.04 -20.85 -1.34
N LEU A 59 18.39 -21.63 -0.30
CA LEU A 59 17.53 -21.86 0.87
C LEU A 59 17.93 -21.04 2.10
N ALA A 60 19.15 -20.50 2.15
CA ALA A 60 19.61 -19.71 3.27
C ALA A 60 19.01 -18.30 3.26
N LYS A 61 18.59 -17.81 4.43
CA LYS A 61 17.97 -16.51 4.61
C LYS A 61 18.87 -15.59 5.44
N THR A 62 19.54 -14.66 4.77
CA THR A 62 20.24 -13.52 5.38
C THR A 62 20.10 -12.31 4.48
N ASP A 63 20.15 -11.10 5.04
CA ASP A 63 19.96 -9.87 4.27
C ASP A 63 20.88 -9.75 3.04
N PRO A 64 22.18 -10.11 3.09
CA PRO A 64 23.03 -10.11 1.88
C PRO A 64 22.61 -11.13 0.83
N ILE A 65 22.10 -12.30 1.24
CA ILE A 65 21.61 -13.34 0.32
C ILE A 65 20.30 -12.87 -0.30
N ASP A 66 19.41 -12.28 0.48
CA ASP A 66 18.14 -11.75 0.01
C ASP A 66 18.36 -10.62 -1.01
N ALA A 67 19.25 -9.67 -0.75
CA ALA A 67 19.62 -8.62 -1.70
C ALA A 67 20.21 -9.17 -3.01
N ARG A 68 21.09 -10.17 -2.91
CA ARG A 68 21.66 -10.85 -4.10
C ARG A 68 20.60 -11.61 -4.88
N MET A 69 19.63 -12.21 -4.20
CA MET A 69 18.52 -12.93 -4.82
C MET A 69 17.56 -11.99 -5.55
N ILE A 70 17.26 -10.83 -4.96
CA ILE A 70 16.51 -9.75 -5.61
C ILE A 70 17.23 -9.31 -6.89
N ALA A 71 18.52 -9.06 -6.83
CA ALA A 71 19.31 -8.66 -8.00
C ALA A 71 19.29 -9.73 -9.11
N LYS A 72 19.46 -11.01 -8.77
CA LYS A 72 19.35 -12.12 -9.73
C LYS A 72 17.95 -12.25 -10.33
N PHE A 73 16.92 -12.07 -9.53
CA PHE A 73 15.52 -12.07 -9.98
C PHE A 73 15.27 -10.93 -10.97
N MET A 74 15.75 -9.72 -10.69
CA MET A 74 15.65 -8.60 -11.61
C MET A 74 16.44 -8.78 -12.90
N ALA A 75 17.58 -9.45 -12.86
CA ALA A 75 18.32 -9.82 -14.07
C ALA A 75 17.55 -10.85 -14.93
N PHE A 76 16.82 -11.77 -14.29
CA PHE A 76 15.96 -12.76 -14.96
C PHE A 76 14.65 -12.15 -15.49
N ARG A 77 14.07 -11.18 -14.78
CA ARG A 77 12.82 -10.49 -15.13
C ARG A 77 13.01 -8.96 -15.06
N PRO A 78 13.74 -8.37 -16.02
CA PRO A 78 14.08 -6.94 -16.00
C PRO A 78 12.88 -6.00 -16.14
N ASP A 79 11.76 -6.50 -16.65
CA ASP A 79 10.47 -5.81 -16.79
C ASP A 79 9.59 -5.87 -15.54
N CYS A 80 9.98 -6.68 -14.55
CA CYS A 80 9.19 -6.93 -13.36
C CYS A 80 9.27 -5.77 -12.36
N GLY A 81 8.26 -5.71 -11.50
CA GLY A 81 8.17 -4.75 -10.42
C GLY A 81 7.27 -3.55 -10.72
N ARG A 82 6.72 -2.98 -9.64
CA ARG A 82 5.84 -1.83 -9.69
C ARG A 82 6.64 -0.55 -9.42
N LYS A 83 6.49 0.45 -10.27
CA LYS A 83 7.03 1.80 -10.05
C LYS A 83 6.28 2.50 -8.91
N LEU A 84 6.88 3.55 -8.36
CA LEU A 84 6.26 4.36 -7.32
C LEU A 84 4.89 4.86 -7.82
N PRO A 85 3.80 4.56 -7.11
CA PRO A 85 2.49 5.09 -7.49
C PRO A 85 2.47 6.62 -7.38
N ALA A 86 1.65 7.27 -8.20
CA ALA A 86 1.44 8.70 -8.12
C ALA A 86 1.03 9.12 -6.69
N GLU A 87 1.46 10.31 -6.26
CA GLU A 87 1.23 10.83 -4.92
C GLU A 87 -0.24 10.77 -4.51
N LYS A 88 -1.15 11.14 -5.41
CA LYS A 88 -2.60 11.08 -5.18
C LYS A 88 -3.10 9.65 -4.86
N LEU A 89 -2.58 8.64 -5.56
CA LEU A 89 -2.91 7.23 -5.28
C LEU A 89 -2.34 6.77 -3.93
N ARG A 90 -1.15 7.24 -3.59
CA ARG A 90 -0.52 6.94 -2.29
C ARG A 90 -1.34 7.54 -1.15
N LEU A 91 -1.79 8.80 -1.29
CA LEU A 91 -2.66 9.45 -0.32
C LEU A 91 -3.98 8.70 -0.18
N LEU A 92 -4.64 8.35 -1.28
CA LEU A 92 -5.89 7.57 -1.26
C LEU A 92 -5.71 6.23 -0.55
N ASN A 93 -4.60 5.52 -0.81
CA ASN A 93 -4.26 4.27 -0.14
C ASN A 93 -4.00 4.45 1.35
N ALA A 94 -3.32 5.52 1.75
CA ALA A 94 -3.05 5.83 3.15
C ALA A 94 -4.37 6.11 3.92
N LEU A 95 -5.26 6.93 3.35
CA LEU A 95 -6.58 7.22 3.91
C LEU A 95 -7.44 5.95 4.03
N SER A 96 -7.50 5.14 2.98
CA SER A 96 -8.25 3.88 2.97
C SER A 96 -7.71 2.87 3.99
N SER A 97 -6.40 2.78 4.13
CA SER A 97 -5.74 1.92 5.12
C SER A 97 -6.03 2.39 6.54
N LYS A 98 -5.93 3.69 6.79
CA LYS A 98 -6.27 4.27 8.10
C LYS A 98 -7.73 4.02 8.47
N ARG A 99 -8.63 4.23 7.52
CA ARG A 99 -10.05 3.94 7.69
C ARG A 99 -10.29 2.48 8.08
N ARG A 100 -9.66 1.53 7.39
CA ARG A 100 -9.75 0.08 7.68
C ARG A 100 -9.28 -0.24 9.10
N GLN A 101 -8.14 0.33 9.51
CA GLN A 101 -7.63 0.18 10.88
C GLN A 101 -8.63 0.67 11.93
N LEU A 102 -9.25 1.83 11.73
CA LEU A 102 -10.23 2.38 12.67
C LEU A 102 -11.53 1.54 12.72
N VAL A 103 -11.96 1.02 11.59
CA VAL A 103 -13.13 0.10 11.54
C VAL A 103 -12.84 -1.19 12.31
N GLU A 104 -11.65 -1.78 12.15
CA GLU A 104 -11.27 -2.99 12.90
C GLU A 104 -11.13 -2.71 14.41
N LEU A 105 -10.56 -1.55 14.76
CA LEU A 105 -10.47 -1.14 16.16
C LEU A 105 -11.87 -0.96 16.78
N ARG A 106 -12.76 -0.24 16.08
CA ARG A 106 -14.16 -0.06 16.51
C ARG A 106 -14.88 -1.39 16.70
N LYS A 107 -14.67 -2.34 15.78
CA LYS A 107 -15.24 -3.68 15.88
C LYS A 107 -14.75 -4.42 17.14
N ARG A 108 -13.45 -4.33 17.44
CA ARG A 108 -12.87 -4.96 18.65
C ARG A 108 -13.46 -4.35 19.92
N VAL A 109 -13.47 -3.02 20.05
CA VAL A 109 -14.05 -2.32 21.19
C VAL A 109 -15.52 -2.71 21.36
N LYS A 110 -16.31 -2.67 20.28
CA LYS A 110 -17.73 -3.06 20.29
C LYS A 110 -17.96 -4.52 20.71
N CYS A 111 -17.02 -5.43 20.40
CA CYS A 111 -17.12 -6.83 20.85
C CYS A 111 -16.78 -6.97 22.32
N GLN A 112 -15.78 -6.22 22.83
CA GLN A 112 -15.36 -6.23 24.22
C GLN A 112 -16.40 -5.57 25.13
N SER A 113 -16.97 -4.45 24.74
CA SER A 113 -18.00 -3.73 25.52
C SER A 113 -19.25 -4.54 25.79
N LYS A 114 -19.57 -5.54 24.94
CA LYS A 114 -20.70 -6.45 25.19
C LYS A 114 -20.54 -7.36 26.40
N GLN A 115 -19.30 -7.58 26.85
CA GLN A 115 -18.96 -8.40 28.01
C GLN A 115 -18.66 -7.55 29.24
N GLN A 116 -18.73 -6.21 29.10
CA GLN A 116 -18.48 -5.28 30.20
C GLN A 116 -19.73 -5.10 31.05
N HIS A 117 -19.55 -5.18 32.38
CA HIS A 117 -20.63 -5.03 33.36
C HIS A 117 -20.43 -3.84 34.30
N ASN A 118 -19.26 -3.21 34.26
CA ASN A 118 -18.97 -2.01 35.04
C ASN A 118 -19.42 -0.77 34.28
N LEU A 119 -20.31 0.04 34.87
CA LEU A 119 -20.91 1.21 34.25
C LEU A 119 -19.86 2.24 33.79
N SER A 120 -18.88 2.56 34.64
CA SER A 120 -17.84 3.53 34.29
C SER A 120 -16.96 3.07 33.12
N LEU A 121 -16.72 1.75 32.98
CA LEU A 121 -15.98 1.21 31.84
C LEU A 121 -16.84 1.17 30.58
N MET A 122 -18.15 0.97 30.70
CA MET A 122 -19.09 1.06 29.59
C MET A 122 -19.15 2.48 29.03
N GLU A 123 -19.17 3.51 29.88
CA GLU A 123 -19.14 4.92 29.46
C GLU A 123 -17.85 5.23 28.67
N LEU A 124 -16.69 4.76 29.14
CA LEU A 124 -15.42 4.92 28.43
C LEU A 124 -15.43 4.23 27.04
N ASP A 125 -16.01 3.04 26.96
CA ASP A 125 -16.15 2.33 25.69
C ASP A 125 -17.08 3.09 24.72
N GLU A 126 -18.19 3.65 25.21
CA GLU A 126 -19.12 4.45 24.40
C GLU A 126 -18.46 5.72 23.88
N GLU A 127 -17.72 6.45 24.69
CA GLU A 127 -16.96 7.63 24.28
C GLU A 127 -15.95 7.26 23.18
N LEU A 128 -15.19 6.19 23.38
CA LEU A 128 -14.23 5.71 22.40
C LEU A 128 -14.91 5.31 21.08
N LEU A 129 -16.03 4.61 21.13
CA LEU A 129 -16.82 4.22 19.95
C LEU A 129 -17.37 5.45 19.20
N CYS A 130 -17.76 6.50 19.92
CA CYS A 130 -18.20 7.77 19.35
C CYS A 130 -17.04 8.44 18.58
N VAL A 131 -15.86 8.57 19.20
CA VAL A 131 -14.67 9.14 18.57
C VAL A 131 -14.26 8.36 17.33
N LEU A 132 -14.17 7.03 17.43
CA LEU A 132 -13.82 6.17 16.28
C LEU A 132 -14.82 6.33 15.13
N SER A 133 -16.12 6.41 15.45
CA SER A 133 -17.17 6.58 14.43
C SER A 133 -17.08 7.93 13.73
N SER A 134 -16.78 9.00 14.48
CA SER A 134 -16.55 10.33 13.94
C SER A 134 -15.32 10.38 13.01
N GLN A 135 -14.20 9.80 13.43
CA GLN A 135 -12.99 9.74 12.61
C GLN A 135 -13.18 8.92 11.33
N ILE A 136 -13.90 7.80 11.39
CA ILE A 136 -14.24 7.00 10.20
C ILE A 136 -15.07 7.83 9.22
N LYS A 137 -16.08 8.57 9.69
CA LYS A 137 -16.88 9.46 8.83
C LYS A 137 -16.03 10.55 8.18
N ALA A 138 -15.13 11.18 8.95
CA ALA A 138 -14.21 12.18 8.41
C ALA A 138 -13.32 11.63 7.30
N LEU A 139 -12.77 10.42 7.50
CA LEU A 139 -12.00 9.74 6.47
C LEU A 139 -12.84 9.36 5.24
N ASP A 140 -14.10 8.95 5.42
CA ASP A 140 -15.01 8.68 4.30
C ASP A 140 -15.23 9.92 3.43
N VAL A 141 -15.40 11.09 4.06
CA VAL A 141 -15.52 12.36 3.35
C VAL A 141 -14.24 12.72 2.61
N GLU A 142 -13.08 12.64 3.29
CA GLU A 142 -11.80 12.98 2.70
C GLU A 142 -11.47 12.08 1.50
N ILE A 143 -11.71 10.78 1.61
CA ILE A 143 -11.55 9.82 0.50
C ILE A 143 -12.39 10.25 -0.71
N GLN A 144 -13.65 10.66 -0.52
CA GLN A 144 -14.50 11.10 -1.62
C GLN A 144 -14.01 12.43 -2.22
N VAL A 145 -13.51 13.35 -1.40
CA VAL A 145 -12.91 14.62 -1.86
C VAL A 145 -11.71 14.31 -2.76
N GLN A 146 -10.80 13.44 -2.33
CA GLN A 146 -9.62 13.06 -3.11
C GLN A 146 -10.00 12.39 -4.44
N ILE A 147 -10.98 11.49 -4.46
CA ILE A 147 -11.46 10.84 -5.68
C ILE A 147 -12.07 11.87 -6.64
N ASN A 148 -12.88 12.80 -6.12
CA ASN A 148 -13.56 13.80 -6.95
C ASN A 148 -12.61 14.89 -7.47
N ALA A 149 -11.52 15.18 -6.78
CA ALA A 149 -10.51 16.15 -7.19
C ALA A 149 -9.66 15.67 -8.38
N ASP A 150 -9.66 14.38 -8.68
CA ASP A 150 -8.94 13.81 -9.81
C ASP A 150 -9.90 13.31 -10.88
N VAL A 151 -9.73 13.79 -12.13
CA VAL A 151 -10.64 13.49 -13.24
C VAL A 151 -10.68 11.99 -13.55
N GLN A 152 -9.51 11.32 -13.57
CA GLN A 152 -9.43 9.88 -13.88
C GLN A 152 -10.05 9.05 -12.75
N MET A 153 -9.71 9.34 -11.49
CA MET A 153 -10.31 8.66 -10.34
C MET A 153 -11.83 8.85 -10.29
N SER A 154 -12.31 10.06 -10.59
CA SER A 154 -13.74 10.37 -10.63
C SER A 154 -14.46 9.57 -11.72
N GLN A 155 -13.86 9.45 -12.91
CA GLN A 155 -14.41 8.62 -13.99
C GLN A 155 -14.43 7.13 -13.61
N HIS A 156 -13.32 6.60 -13.09
CA HIS A 156 -13.26 5.22 -12.60
C HIS A 156 -14.28 4.97 -11.49
N SER A 157 -14.44 5.92 -10.57
CA SER A 157 -15.45 5.82 -9.51
C SER A 157 -16.87 5.73 -10.06
N LYS A 158 -17.22 6.51 -11.06
CA LYS A 158 -18.55 6.44 -11.71
C LYS A 158 -18.79 5.08 -12.35
N ILE A 159 -17.81 4.55 -13.07
CA ILE A 159 -17.89 3.23 -13.73
C ILE A 159 -18.01 2.13 -12.67
N LEU A 160 -17.14 2.12 -11.67
CA LEU A 160 -17.16 1.09 -10.62
C LEU A 160 -18.47 1.09 -9.83
N ARG A 161 -18.97 2.27 -9.47
CA ARG A 161 -20.21 2.42 -8.70
C ARG A 161 -21.48 2.11 -9.51
N SER A 162 -21.42 2.03 -10.84
CA SER A 162 -22.54 1.54 -11.65
C SER A 162 -22.73 0.01 -11.56
N ILE A 163 -21.71 -0.70 -11.04
CA ILE A 163 -21.78 -2.15 -10.86
C ILE A 163 -22.49 -2.47 -9.54
N PRO A 164 -23.58 -3.27 -9.56
CA PRO A 164 -24.28 -3.67 -8.34
C PRO A 164 -23.32 -4.30 -7.32
N GLY A 165 -23.41 -3.87 -6.06
CA GLY A 165 -22.56 -4.36 -4.97
C GLY A 165 -21.26 -3.59 -4.76
N ILE A 166 -20.86 -2.71 -5.67
CA ILE A 166 -19.68 -1.85 -5.46
C ILE A 166 -20.12 -0.54 -4.77
N GLY A 167 -19.98 -0.52 -3.44
CA GLY A 167 -20.17 0.67 -2.62
C GLY A 167 -18.94 1.58 -2.60
N PRO A 168 -19.04 2.78 -1.95
CA PRO A 168 -17.94 3.75 -1.89
C PRO A 168 -16.62 3.18 -1.34
N VAL A 169 -16.71 2.33 -0.33
CA VAL A 169 -15.53 1.72 0.34
C VAL A 169 -14.79 0.76 -0.59
N LEU A 170 -15.54 -0.12 -1.28
CA LEU A 170 -14.93 -1.04 -2.24
C LEU A 170 -14.38 -0.28 -3.46
N CYS A 171 -15.11 0.74 -3.92
CA CYS A 171 -14.69 1.58 -5.02
C CYS A 171 -13.34 2.28 -4.72
N SER A 172 -13.19 2.91 -3.55
CA SER A 172 -11.94 3.56 -3.16
C SER A 172 -10.78 2.57 -3.03
N ALA A 173 -11.03 1.38 -2.50
CA ALA A 173 -10.02 0.32 -2.42
C ALA A 173 -9.57 -0.15 -3.81
N LEU A 174 -10.49 -0.38 -4.74
CA LEU A 174 -10.17 -0.78 -6.11
C LEU A 174 -9.35 0.30 -6.84
N ILE A 175 -9.74 1.57 -6.74
CA ILE A 175 -8.99 2.68 -7.37
C ILE A 175 -7.58 2.78 -6.80
N GLY A 176 -7.43 2.64 -5.49
CA GLY A 176 -6.14 2.80 -4.82
C GLY A 176 -5.21 1.60 -4.98
N GLU A 177 -5.74 0.38 -4.82
CA GLU A 177 -4.92 -0.84 -4.78
C GLU A 177 -4.73 -1.49 -6.16
N MET A 178 -5.61 -1.18 -7.13
CA MET A 178 -5.59 -1.74 -8.49
C MET A 178 -5.67 -0.64 -9.56
N PRO A 179 -4.67 0.27 -9.64
CA PRO A 179 -4.69 1.38 -10.60
C PRO A 179 -4.69 0.90 -12.06
N GLU A 180 -4.24 -0.34 -12.31
CA GLU A 180 -4.27 -1.01 -13.62
C GLU A 180 -5.63 -1.58 -13.99
N LEU A 181 -6.63 -1.46 -13.14
CA LEU A 181 -7.98 -1.98 -13.41
C LEU A 181 -8.55 -1.33 -14.69
N GLY A 182 -8.93 -2.18 -15.64
CA GLY A 182 -9.39 -1.75 -16.99
C GLY A 182 -8.28 -1.58 -18.03
N THR A 183 -6.99 -1.67 -17.65
CA THR A 183 -5.86 -1.66 -18.58
C THR A 183 -5.23 -3.03 -18.76
N ILE A 184 -5.63 -4.00 -17.93
CA ILE A 184 -5.16 -5.39 -18.00
C ILE A 184 -5.72 -6.00 -19.29
N SER A 185 -4.88 -6.20 -20.29
CA SER A 185 -5.24 -6.97 -21.47
C SER A 185 -5.25 -8.46 -21.11
N ASP A 186 -6.29 -9.16 -21.54
CA ASP A 186 -6.40 -10.63 -21.44
C ASP A 186 -5.37 -11.29 -22.38
N LYS A 187 -4.09 -11.18 -22.05
CA LYS A 187 -3.03 -11.94 -22.71
C LYS A 187 -3.05 -13.34 -22.13
N ARG A 188 -3.82 -14.23 -22.77
CA ARG A 188 -3.64 -15.66 -22.63
C ARG A 188 -2.25 -16.10 -23.07
#